data_dd777ce759c98d323e9aeffc5d5eb750
#
_entry.id   dd777ce759c98d323e9aeffc5d5eb750
#
_cell.length_a   1.000
_cell.length_b   1.000
_cell.length_c   1.000
_cell.angle_alpha   90.00
_cell.angle_beta   90.00
_cell.angle_gamma   90.00
#
_symmetry.space_group_name_H-M   'P 1'
#
loop_
_entity.id
_entity.type
_entity.pdbx_description
1 polymer ?
#
loop_
_entity_poly.entity_id
_entity_poly.type
_entity_poly.pdbx_seq_one_letter_code
_entity_poly.pdbx_strand_id
1 'polypeptide(L)'
;MNYTLILGIFLVFVQLICHQIQNEMFRYQETNTTFSVPVEGIYMNHTWLVFLWFGAWVICCYKRTKTWYTSPINPLQKFIKNALEHWSIRELIFKIIVLEWIMFVPNVAWTMSVERVSVTLSIATQQSTCVFVYLFTLSCFKEINKGKRPTSKIIPALAVISCLFGVLLVYFGEENTGDVGDGKISNYLLLSVNPVLIAVFDLIFTKWSNIICQDVEDIMCLMGFMGIACCITCWPALLIDDSEFQLPWPRTMNGFLLYGNSVFATCFNFSFMFGLSLMGALFISVGSVLQLPLSAITDLFFYNQPLDPNTVFGCLFIIGGFVVLTFIIENNETTTEQKQEPVKEEEMTILLKEEIIDDI
;
A
#
# COMPACT_ATOMS: atom_id res chain seq x y z
N MET A 1 5.45 11.42 20.61
CA MET A 1 5.13 10.68 19.38
C MET A 1 4.98 11.69 18.24
N ASN A 2 5.79 11.60 17.21
CA ASN A 2 5.81 12.55 16.09
C ASN A 2 4.48 12.50 15.31
N TYR A 3 3.98 13.65 14.83
CA TYR A 3 2.73 13.74 14.06
C TYR A 3 2.75 12.82 12.81
N THR A 4 3.90 12.73 12.13
CA THR A 4 4.10 11.86 10.96
C THR A 4 3.86 10.39 11.30
N LEU A 5 4.39 9.92 12.45
CA LEU A 5 4.21 8.54 12.89
C LEU A 5 2.75 8.25 13.26
N ILE A 6 2.07 9.18 13.95
CA ILE A 6 0.63 9.05 14.27
C ILE A 6 -0.18 8.90 12.99
N LEU A 7 0.09 9.78 12.01
CA LEU A 7 -0.59 9.75 10.72
C LEU A 7 -0.28 8.43 9.96
N GLY A 8 0.98 7.98 9.99
CA GLY A 8 1.37 6.70 9.37
C GLY A 8 0.63 5.50 9.98
N ILE A 9 0.54 5.42 11.31
CA ILE A 9 -0.22 4.38 12.02
C ILE A 9 -1.70 4.47 11.65
N PHE A 10 -2.28 5.67 11.63
CA PHE A 10 -3.67 5.88 11.23
C PHE A 10 -3.93 5.39 9.81
N LEU A 11 -3.03 5.69 8.86
CA LEU A 11 -3.15 5.21 7.48
C LEU A 11 -3.11 3.69 7.39
N VAL A 12 -2.24 3.02 8.17
CA VAL A 12 -2.22 1.55 8.26
C VAL A 12 -3.57 1.03 8.76
N PHE A 13 -4.17 1.62 9.80
CA PHE A 13 -5.48 1.19 10.28
C PHE A 13 -6.59 1.40 9.23
N VAL A 14 -6.62 2.54 8.54
CA VAL A 14 -7.60 2.78 7.46
C VAL A 14 -7.44 1.75 6.34
N GLN A 15 -6.20 1.49 5.92
CA GLN A 15 -5.87 0.47 4.94
C GLN A 15 -6.38 -0.91 5.35
N LEU A 16 -6.10 -1.34 6.59
CA LEU A 16 -6.51 -2.65 7.10
C LEU A 16 -8.04 -2.80 7.15
N ILE A 17 -8.76 -1.78 7.63
CA ILE A 17 -10.23 -1.80 7.70
C ILE A 17 -10.83 -1.85 6.30
N CYS A 18 -10.35 -1.02 5.37
CA CYS A 18 -10.85 -1.02 4.00
C CYS A 18 -10.61 -2.37 3.31
N HIS A 19 -9.42 -2.96 3.51
CA HIS A 19 -9.09 -4.28 2.95
C HIS A 19 -9.94 -5.39 3.57
N GLN A 20 -10.19 -5.36 4.89
CA GLN A 20 -11.07 -6.34 5.54
C GLN A 20 -12.51 -6.25 5.01
N ILE A 21 -13.04 -5.04 4.84
CA ILE A 21 -14.38 -4.86 4.26
C ILE A 21 -14.43 -5.41 2.83
N GLN A 22 -13.40 -5.19 2.01
CA GLN A 22 -13.31 -5.76 0.65
C GLN A 22 -13.34 -7.29 0.69
N ASN A 23 -12.55 -7.91 1.58
CA ASN A 23 -12.50 -9.37 1.72
C ASN A 23 -13.87 -9.93 2.13
N GLU A 24 -14.58 -9.26 3.06
CA GLU A 24 -15.92 -9.71 3.46
C GLU A 24 -16.97 -9.51 2.35
N MET A 25 -16.88 -8.42 1.58
CA MET A 25 -17.75 -8.21 0.41
C MET A 25 -17.49 -9.29 -0.65
N PHE A 26 -16.23 -9.64 -0.90
CA PHE A 26 -15.84 -10.69 -1.83
C PHE A 26 -16.33 -12.06 -1.34
N ARG A 27 -16.11 -12.40 -0.07
CA ARG A 27 -16.61 -13.65 0.55
C ARG A 27 -18.14 -13.75 0.47
N TYR A 28 -18.86 -12.65 0.74
CA TYR A 28 -20.31 -12.62 0.59
C TYR A 28 -20.74 -12.86 -0.86
N GLN A 29 -20.04 -12.29 -1.82
CA GLN A 29 -20.30 -12.47 -3.24
C GLN A 29 -20.15 -13.93 -3.66
N GLU A 30 -19.05 -14.59 -3.28
CA GLU A 30 -18.81 -16.01 -3.60
C GLU A 30 -19.86 -16.94 -2.99
N THR A 31 -20.27 -16.68 -1.75
CA THR A 31 -21.21 -17.58 -1.05
C THR A 31 -22.67 -17.39 -1.43
N ASN A 32 -23.09 -16.18 -1.80
CA ASN A 32 -24.49 -15.83 -1.96
C ASN A 32 -24.89 -15.46 -3.38
N THR A 33 -23.95 -15.37 -4.30
CA THR A 33 -24.23 -15.03 -5.71
C THR A 33 -23.54 -16.01 -6.66
N THR A 34 -24.10 -16.16 -7.85
CA THR A 34 -23.46 -16.92 -8.96
C THR A 34 -22.56 -16.01 -9.80
N PHE A 35 -22.39 -14.76 -9.38
CA PHE A 35 -21.65 -13.76 -10.10
C PHE A 35 -20.21 -13.73 -9.61
N SER A 36 -19.29 -14.31 -10.38
CA SER A 36 -17.85 -14.25 -10.16
C SER A 36 -17.23 -13.45 -11.29
N VAL A 37 -16.63 -12.31 -10.95
CA VAL A 37 -15.95 -11.42 -11.92
C VAL A 37 -14.63 -10.91 -11.32
N PRO A 38 -13.70 -11.82 -11.09
CA PRO A 38 -12.47 -11.48 -10.37
C PRO A 38 -11.61 -10.46 -11.12
N VAL A 39 -11.46 -10.59 -12.43
CA VAL A 39 -10.64 -9.70 -13.25
C VAL A 39 -11.29 -8.34 -13.44
N GLU A 40 -12.62 -8.33 -13.68
CA GLU A 40 -13.41 -7.10 -13.80
C GLU A 40 -13.40 -6.30 -12.49
N GLY A 41 -13.48 -6.99 -11.35
CA GLY A 41 -13.39 -6.37 -10.03
C GLY A 41 -12.08 -5.63 -9.85
N ILE A 42 -10.95 -6.25 -10.19
CA ILE A 42 -9.63 -5.61 -10.12
C ILE A 42 -9.54 -4.45 -11.12
N TYR A 43 -9.99 -4.64 -12.36
CA TYR A 43 -10.00 -3.58 -13.34
C TYR A 43 -10.81 -2.38 -12.87
N MET A 44 -11.99 -2.61 -12.29
CA MET A 44 -12.82 -1.55 -11.70
C MET A 44 -12.12 -0.87 -10.53
N ASN A 45 -11.53 -1.63 -9.60
CA ASN A 45 -10.82 -1.09 -8.45
C ASN A 45 -9.68 -0.14 -8.86
N HIS A 46 -8.95 -0.47 -9.92
CA HIS A 46 -7.87 0.36 -10.43
C HIS A 46 -8.39 1.56 -11.24
N THR A 47 -9.41 1.40 -12.06
CA THR A 47 -10.00 2.51 -12.82
C THR A 47 -10.62 3.57 -11.91
N TRP A 48 -11.16 3.16 -10.76
CA TRP A 48 -11.74 4.09 -9.78
C TRP A 48 -10.71 5.02 -9.14
N LEU A 49 -9.43 4.76 -9.22
CA LEU A 49 -8.37 5.68 -8.80
C LEU A 49 -8.47 7.06 -9.49
N VAL A 50 -9.11 7.13 -10.66
CA VAL A 50 -9.38 8.40 -11.37
C VAL A 50 -10.16 9.38 -10.48
N PHE A 51 -11.04 8.88 -9.60
CA PHE A 51 -11.82 9.74 -8.71
C PHE A 51 -10.98 10.45 -7.64
N LEU A 52 -9.76 10.00 -7.37
CA LEU A 52 -8.83 10.68 -6.47
C LEU A 52 -8.41 12.06 -7.00
N TRP A 53 -8.41 12.27 -8.31
CA TRP A 53 -8.23 13.59 -8.87
C TRP A 53 -9.30 14.59 -8.40
N PHE A 54 -10.57 14.16 -8.32
CA PHE A 54 -11.63 14.98 -7.74
C PHE A 54 -11.34 15.30 -6.25
N GLY A 55 -10.86 14.31 -5.49
CA GLY A 55 -10.40 14.51 -4.11
C GLY A 55 -9.27 15.55 -4.00
N ALA A 56 -8.27 15.48 -4.87
CA ALA A 56 -7.19 16.46 -4.94
C ALA A 56 -7.71 17.88 -5.20
N TRP A 57 -8.68 18.01 -6.10
CA TRP A 57 -9.33 19.29 -6.37
C TRP A 57 -10.08 19.84 -5.14
N VAL A 58 -10.84 19.01 -4.44
CA VAL A 58 -11.56 19.40 -3.21
C VAL A 58 -10.59 19.92 -2.15
N ILE A 59 -9.48 19.21 -1.92
CA ILE A 59 -8.44 19.64 -0.95
C ILE A 59 -7.80 20.96 -1.39
N CYS A 60 -7.50 21.11 -2.68
CA CYS A 60 -6.93 22.33 -3.23
C CYS A 60 -7.85 23.55 -3.04
N CYS A 61 -9.16 23.37 -3.28
CA CYS A 61 -10.17 24.40 -3.02
C CYS A 61 -10.20 24.80 -1.55
N TYR A 62 -10.17 23.84 -0.64
CA TYR A 62 -10.19 24.08 0.79
C TYR A 62 -8.95 24.84 1.29
N LYS A 63 -7.75 24.42 0.84
CA LYS A 63 -6.47 25.04 1.26
C LYS A 63 -6.32 26.47 0.76
N ARG A 64 -6.71 26.77 -0.50
CA ARG A 64 -6.38 28.06 -1.13
C ARG A 64 -7.26 29.22 -0.72
N THR A 65 -8.56 29.01 -0.58
CA THR A 65 -9.46 30.17 -0.47
C THR A 65 -10.67 29.94 0.42
N LYS A 66 -10.90 28.72 0.91
CA LYS A 66 -12.20 28.28 1.43
C LYS A 66 -13.37 28.59 0.45
N THR A 67 -13.06 28.81 -0.82
CA THR A 67 -14.00 29.14 -1.90
C THR A 67 -13.89 28.08 -2.99
N TRP A 68 -15.03 27.65 -3.51
CA TRP A 68 -15.16 26.60 -4.56
C TRP A 68 -14.83 27.09 -5.96
N TYR A 69 -14.24 28.30 -6.12
CA TYR A 69 -13.97 28.93 -7.41
C TYR A 69 -12.64 28.53 -8.08
N THR A 70 -11.90 27.58 -7.53
CA THR A 70 -10.69 27.09 -8.19
C THR A 70 -11.02 26.05 -9.24
N SER A 71 -10.41 26.19 -10.43
CA SER A 71 -10.57 25.21 -11.50
C SER A 71 -10.10 23.82 -11.06
N PRO A 72 -10.83 22.73 -11.36
CA PRO A 72 -10.39 21.36 -11.07
C PRO A 72 -9.08 20.96 -11.77
N ILE A 73 -8.64 21.77 -12.75
CA ILE A 73 -7.38 21.56 -13.47
C ILE A 73 -6.17 22.06 -12.66
N ASN A 74 -6.35 22.95 -11.67
CA ASN A 74 -5.24 23.54 -10.93
C ASN A 74 -4.33 22.53 -10.20
N PRO A 75 -4.83 21.53 -9.44
CA PRO A 75 -3.96 20.53 -8.82
C PRO A 75 -3.21 19.71 -9.87
N LEU A 76 -3.85 19.40 -10.99
CA LEU A 76 -3.26 18.68 -12.09
C LEU A 76 -2.11 19.47 -12.75
N GLN A 77 -2.33 20.77 -13.01
CA GLN A 77 -1.28 21.63 -13.58
C GLN A 77 -0.09 21.77 -12.63
N LYS A 78 -0.34 21.90 -11.31
CA LYS A 78 0.71 21.93 -10.29
C LYS A 78 1.52 20.64 -10.33
N PHE A 79 0.86 19.49 -10.27
CA PHE A 79 1.50 18.18 -10.30
C PHE A 79 2.34 17.98 -11.58
N ILE A 80 1.76 18.28 -12.77
CA ILE A 80 2.47 18.15 -14.04
C ILE A 80 3.69 19.07 -14.06
N LYS A 81 3.57 20.31 -13.59
CA LYS A 81 4.70 21.24 -13.53
C LYS A 81 5.81 20.68 -12.65
N ASN A 82 5.50 20.24 -11.42
CA ASN A 82 6.48 19.65 -10.51
C ASN A 82 7.15 18.40 -11.12
N ALA A 83 6.37 17.54 -11.76
CA ALA A 83 6.90 16.33 -12.39
C ALA A 83 7.83 16.66 -13.59
N LEU A 84 7.50 17.68 -14.39
CA LEU A 84 8.29 18.10 -15.55
C LEU A 84 9.59 18.83 -15.17
N GLU A 85 9.73 19.30 -13.93
CA GLU A 85 11.02 19.80 -13.41
C GLU A 85 12.06 18.68 -13.27
N HIS A 86 11.59 17.42 -13.08
CA HIS A 86 12.46 16.27 -12.86
C HIS A 86 12.50 15.28 -14.03
N TRP A 87 11.42 15.19 -14.83
CA TRP A 87 11.25 14.20 -15.89
C TRP A 87 10.70 14.83 -17.17
N SER A 88 11.07 14.28 -18.32
CA SER A 88 10.41 14.62 -19.57
C SER A 88 8.97 14.05 -19.57
N ILE A 89 8.09 14.65 -20.40
CA ILE A 89 6.69 14.19 -20.51
C ILE A 89 6.60 12.70 -20.92
N ARG A 90 7.51 12.23 -21.78
CA ARG A 90 7.56 10.83 -22.21
C ARG A 90 7.95 9.90 -21.06
N GLU A 91 8.93 10.31 -20.24
CA GLU A 91 9.34 9.56 -19.06
C GLU A 91 8.24 9.51 -18.00
N LEU A 92 7.53 10.63 -17.78
CA LEU A 92 6.42 10.69 -16.85
C LEU A 92 5.32 9.69 -17.25
N ILE A 93 4.87 9.75 -18.52
CA ILE A 93 3.85 8.83 -19.04
C ILE A 93 4.32 7.37 -18.93
N PHE A 94 5.55 7.08 -19.32
CA PHE A 94 6.12 5.74 -19.26
C PHE A 94 6.15 5.21 -17.80
N LYS A 95 6.60 6.03 -16.86
CA LYS A 95 6.68 5.65 -15.44
C LYS A 95 5.30 5.42 -14.84
N ILE A 96 4.30 6.23 -15.17
CA ILE A 96 2.92 6.03 -14.71
C ILE A 96 2.36 4.70 -15.24
N ILE A 97 2.56 4.40 -16.53
CA ILE A 97 2.13 3.13 -17.12
C ILE A 97 2.85 1.95 -16.44
N VAL A 98 4.16 2.06 -16.22
CA VAL A 98 4.95 1.01 -15.56
C VAL A 98 4.47 0.79 -14.12
N LEU A 99 4.23 1.86 -13.34
CA LEU A 99 3.68 1.73 -11.99
C LEU A 99 2.34 1.02 -11.99
N GLU A 100 1.44 1.40 -12.90
CA GLU A 100 0.13 0.76 -13.00
C GLU A 100 0.25 -0.73 -13.35
N TRP A 101 1.08 -1.09 -14.33
CA TRP A 101 1.23 -2.49 -14.71
C TRP A 101 1.87 -3.34 -13.62
N ILE A 102 2.90 -2.83 -12.91
CA ILE A 102 3.53 -3.54 -11.80
C ILE A 102 2.55 -3.73 -10.63
N MET A 103 1.56 -2.85 -10.47
CA MET A 103 0.51 -3.00 -9.47
C MET A 103 -0.64 -3.90 -9.97
N PHE A 104 -1.08 -3.75 -11.21
CA PHE A 104 -2.23 -4.44 -11.77
C PHE A 104 -1.98 -5.94 -12.01
N VAL A 105 -0.85 -6.28 -12.66
CA VAL A 105 -0.54 -7.66 -13.03
C VAL A 105 -0.46 -8.62 -11.84
N PRO A 106 0.22 -8.28 -10.72
CA PRO A 106 0.23 -9.16 -9.54
C PRO A 106 -1.15 -9.35 -8.94
N ASN A 107 -2.01 -8.31 -8.94
CA ASN A 107 -3.36 -8.43 -8.41
C ASN A 107 -4.22 -9.38 -9.25
N VAL A 108 -4.13 -9.31 -10.59
CA VAL A 108 -4.79 -10.27 -11.47
C VAL A 108 -4.24 -11.69 -11.26
N ALA A 109 -2.91 -11.83 -11.20
CA ALA A 109 -2.27 -13.13 -10.96
C ALA A 109 -2.69 -13.74 -9.61
N TRP A 110 -2.76 -12.92 -8.57
CA TRP A 110 -3.21 -13.34 -7.24
C TRP A 110 -4.67 -13.82 -7.27
N THR A 111 -5.57 -13.06 -7.86
CA THR A 111 -6.99 -13.40 -7.94
C THR A 111 -7.21 -14.69 -8.72
N MET A 112 -6.55 -14.88 -9.87
CA MET A 112 -6.60 -16.12 -10.63
C MET A 112 -6.02 -17.33 -9.89
N SER A 113 -5.12 -17.09 -8.92
CA SER A 113 -4.51 -18.15 -8.11
C SER A 113 -5.40 -18.52 -6.92
N VAL A 114 -6.08 -17.58 -6.29
CA VAL A 114 -6.95 -17.80 -5.12
C VAL A 114 -8.08 -18.78 -5.43
N GLU A 115 -8.64 -18.76 -6.64
CA GLU A 115 -9.67 -19.71 -7.06
C GLU A 115 -9.19 -21.18 -7.08
N ARG A 116 -7.87 -21.41 -7.08
CA ARG A 116 -7.24 -22.73 -7.28
C ARG A 116 -6.36 -23.19 -6.12
N VAL A 117 -6.16 -22.33 -5.15
CA VAL A 117 -5.29 -22.56 -3.98
C VAL A 117 -6.05 -22.10 -2.74
N SER A 118 -5.75 -22.66 -1.56
CA SER A 118 -6.42 -22.23 -0.34
C SER A 118 -6.23 -20.71 -0.09
N VAL A 119 -7.29 -20.05 0.37
CA VAL A 119 -7.29 -18.60 0.67
C VAL A 119 -6.20 -18.25 1.68
N THR A 120 -6.03 -19.11 2.71
CA THR A 120 -5.00 -18.93 3.74
C THR A 120 -3.59 -18.92 3.18
N LEU A 121 -3.26 -19.86 2.29
CA LEU A 121 -1.94 -19.90 1.65
C LEU A 121 -1.73 -18.68 0.77
N SER A 122 -2.77 -18.22 0.10
CA SER A 122 -2.74 -17.01 -0.73
C SER A 122 -2.45 -15.76 0.11
N ILE A 123 -3.13 -15.60 1.24
CA ILE A 123 -2.91 -14.50 2.18
C ILE A 123 -1.51 -14.60 2.79
N ALA A 124 -1.10 -15.77 3.29
CA ALA A 124 0.21 -15.98 3.89
C ALA A 124 1.34 -15.66 2.89
N THR A 125 1.19 -16.06 1.63
CA THR A 125 2.15 -15.76 0.56
C THR A 125 2.22 -14.25 0.29
N GLN A 126 1.08 -13.57 0.21
CA GLN A 126 1.04 -12.11 0.03
C GLN A 126 1.74 -11.37 1.17
N GLN A 127 1.54 -11.83 2.41
CA GLN A 127 2.19 -11.21 3.58
C GLN A 127 3.72 -11.38 3.60
N SER A 128 4.27 -12.31 2.81
CA SER A 128 5.73 -12.41 2.63
C SER A 128 6.35 -11.21 1.89
N THR A 129 5.54 -10.31 1.34
CA THR A 129 5.98 -9.05 0.68
C THR A 129 6.95 -8.26 1.56
N CYS A 130 6.72 -8.18 2.88
CA CYS A 130 7.60 -7.44 3.81
C CYS A 130 9.03 -7.96 3.81
N VAL A 131 9.23 -9.27 3.58
CA VAL A 131 10.56 -9.89 3.47
C VAL A 131 11.26 -9.41 2.20
N PHE A 132 10.57 -9.43 1.06
CA PHE A 132 11.14 -8.97 -0.21
C PHE A 132 11.42 -7.47 -0.18
N VAL A 133 10.54 -6.65 0.39
CA VAL A 133 10.80 -5.21 0.59
C VAL A 133 12.07 -5.01 1.41
N TYR A 134 12.24 -5.75 2.52
CA TYR A 134 13.44 -5.65 3.34
C TYR A 134 14.70 -6.08 2.58
N LEU A 135 14.68 -7.23 1.89
CA LEU A 135 15.83 -7.74 1.12
C LEU A 135 16.22 -6.79 -0.02
N PHE A 136 15.24 -6.26 -0.77
CA PHE A 136 15.51 -5.31 -1.85
C PHE A 136 16.02 -3.97 -1.31
N THR A 137 15.52 -3.51 -0.16
CA THR A 137 16.04 -2.30 0.49
C THR A 137 17.50 -2.48 0.89
N LEU A 138 17.90 -3.66 1.36
CA LEU A 138 19.31 -3.95 1.68
C LEU A 138 20.21 -4.05 0.46
N SER A 139 19.72 -4.66 -0.64
CA SER A 139 20.54 -4.98 -1.82
C SER A 139 20.59 -3.84 -2.83
N CYS A 140 19.45 -3.25 -3.19
CA CYS A 140 19.33 -2.30 -4.28
C CYS A 140 19.46 -0.83 -3.82
N PHE A 141 19.07 -0.53 -2.57
CA PHE A 141 19.06 0.84 -2.03
C PHE A 141 20.15 1.06 -0.98
N LYS A 142 21.37 0.58 -1.25
CA LYS A 142 22.53 0.74 -0.36
C LYS A 142 22.85 2.19 -0.01
N GLU A 143 22.48 3.15 -0.86
CA GLU A 143 22.74 4.58 -0.61
C GLU A 143 21.92 5.11 0.57
N ILE A 144 20.70 4.63 0.78
CA ILE A 144 19.84 4.99 1.92
C ILE A 144 20.45 4.46 3.24
N ASN A 145 21.29 3.44 3.15
CA ASN A 145 21.91 2.75 4.29
C ASN A 145 23.39 3.13 4.53
N LYS A 146 23.99 3.99 3.69
CA LYS A 146 25.37 4.47 3.91
C LYS A 146 25.42 5.30 5.20
N GLY A 147 26.25 4.86 6.15
CA GLY A 147 26.49 5.56 7.41
C GLY A 147 25.58 5.19 8.59
N LYS A 148 24.57 4.36 8.41
CA LYS A 148 23.75 3.88 9.53
C LYS A 148 24.50 2.80 10.34
N ARG A 149 24.38 2.88 11.67
CA ARG A 149 24.99 1.91 12.61
C ARG A 149 24.45 0.48 12.32
N PRO A 150 25.24 -0.59 12.55
CA PRO A 150 24.79 -1.97 12.30
C PRO A 150 23.52 -2.35 13.07
N THR A 151 23.33 -1.82 14.27
CA THR A 151 22.09 -1.98 15.07
C THR A 151 20.85 -1.45 14.34
N SER A 152 20.99 -0.38 13.54
CA SER A 152 19.90 0.18 12.72
C SER A 152 19.45 -0.74 11.57
N LYS A 153 20.16 -1.84 11.29
CA LYS A 153 19.78 -2.85 10.29
C LYS A 153 19.26 -4.13 10.93
N ILE A 154 19.83 -4.51 12.08
CA ILE A 154 19.47 -5.77 12.76
C ILE A 154 18.06 -5.73 13.32
N ILE A 155 17.63 -4.60 13.90
CA ILE A 155 16.31 -4.53 14.55
C ILE A 155 15.16 -4.58 13.53
N PRO A 156 15.20 -3.88 12.36
CA PRO A 156 14.20 -4.11 11.31
C PRO A 156 14.20 -5.56 10.79
N ALA A 157 15.37 -6.22 10.71
CA ALA A 157 15.46 -7.63 10.34
C ALA A 157 14.70 -8.51 11.33
N LEU A 158 14.91 -8.28 12.64
CA LEU A 158 14.20 -9.04 13.69
C LEU A 158 12.68 -8.81 13.63
N ALA A 159 12.24 -7.58 13.37
CA ALA A 159 10.82 -7.28 13.20
C ALA A 159 10.21 -8.06 12.01
N VAL A 160 10.89 -8.06 10.85
CA VAL A 160 10.46 -8.82 9.67
C VAL A 160 10.46 -10.33 9.92
N ILE A 161 11.49 -10.86 10.59
CA ILE A 161 11.58 -12.28 10.96
C ILE A 161 10.45 -12.65 11.94
N SER A 162 10.16 -11.80 12.91
CA SER A 162 9.04 -12.00 13.85
C SER A 162 7.70 -12.06 13.12
N CYS A 163 7.45 -11.14 12.19
CA CYS A 163 6.24 -11.14 11.37
C CYS A 163 6.14 -12.40 10.50
N LEU A 164 7.23 -12.80 9.82
CA LEU A 164 7.25 -14.00 9.00
C LEU A 164 6.99 -15.26 9.84
N PHE A 165 7.61 -15.36 11.01
CA PHE A 165 7.35 -16.49 11.91
C PHE A 165 5.89 -16.52 12.37
N GLY A 166 5.31 -15.36 12.67
CA GLY A 166 3.89 -15.24 12.99
C GLY A 166 2.98 -15.68 11.83
N VAL A 167 3.29 -15.28 10.59
CA VAL A 167 2.56 -15.73 9.40
C VAL A 167 2.60 -17.25 9.24
N LEU A 168 3.78 -17.86 9.44
CA LEU A 168 3.93 -19.32 9.38
C LEU A 168 3.12 -20.03 10.47
N LEU A 169 3.08 -19.50 11.69
CA LEU A 169 2.27 -20.07 12.77
C LEU A 169 0.78 -20.02 12.46
N VAL A 170 0.28 -18.90 11.91
CA VAL A 170 -1.11 -18.79 11.48
C VAL A 170 -1.40 -19.82 10.39
N TYR A 171 -0.53 -19.92 9.39
CA TYR A 171 -0.67 -20.90 8.31
C TYR A 171 -0.77 -22.35 8.81
N PHE A 172 0.13 -22.76 9.70
CA PHE A 172 0.09 -24.13 10.29
C PHE A 172 -1.11 -24.37 11.20
N GLY A 173 -1.66 -23.30 11.82
CA GLY A 173 -2.89 -23.39 12.61
C GLY A 173 -4.10 -23.76 11.74
N GLU A 174 -4.19 -23.19 10.54
CA GLU A 174 -5.32 -23.43 9.63
C GLU A 174 -5.17 -24.70 8.78
N GLU A 175 -3.95 -25.15 8.44
CA GLU A 175 -3.72 -26.38 7.66
C GLU A 175 -4.31 -27.63 8.35
N ASN A 176 -4.41 -27.63 9.68
CA ASN A 176 -5.05 -28.71 10.44
C ASN A 176 -6.56 -28.83 10.19
N THR A 177 -7.19 -27.88 9.51
CA THR A 177 -8.62 -27.90 9.16
C THR A 177 -8.92 -28.56 7.81
N GLY A 178 -7.95 -29.00 7.05
CA GLY A 178 -8.10 -29.99 5.97
C GLY A 178 -8.36 -29.46 4.56
N ASP A 179 -8.22 -28.18 4.31
CA ASP A 179 -8.50 -27.57 3.00
C ASP A 179 -7.22 -27.35 2.16
N VAL A 180 -6.50 -28.44 1.85
CA VAL A 180 -5.39 -28.39 0.90
C VAL A 180 -5.94 -28.56 -0.51
N GLY A 181 -6.10 -27.45 -1.23
CA GLY A 181 -6.52 -27.49 -2.63
C GLY A 181 -5.49 -28.24 -3.52
N ASP A 182 -5.98 -29.04 -4.46
CA ASP A 182 -5.19 -29.76 -5.49
C ASP A 182 -4.54 -28.77 -6.51
N GLY A 183 -3.81 -27.78 -6.00
CA GLY A 183 -3.17 -26.77 -6.84
C GLY A 183 -2.02 -27.34 -7.65
N LYS A 184 -2.03 -27.13 -8.97
CA LYS A 184 -0.87 -27.43 -9.83
C LYS A 184 0.32 -26.55 -9.42
N ILE A 185 1.55 -27.05 -9.54
CA ILE A 185 2.80 -26.29 -9.25
C ILE A 185 2.79 -24.91 -9.94
N SER A 186 2.19 -24.80 -11.12
CA SER A 186 2.03 -23.52 -11.83
C SER A 186 1.26 -22.46 -11.03
N ASN A 187 0.25 -22.85 -10.23
CA ASN A 187 -0.55 -21.93 -9.43
C ASN A 187 0.26 -21.38 -8.24
N TYR A 188 1.07 -22.24 -7.60
CA TYR A 188 1.98 -21.84 -6.54
C TYR A 188 3.08 -20.91 -7.04
N LEU A 189 3.62 -21.16 -8.24
CA LEU A 189 4.58 -20.26 -8.87
C LEU A 189 3.95 -18.91 -9.20
N LEU A 190 2.76 -18.89 -9.77
CA LEU A 190 2.03 -17.67 -10.06
C LEU A 190 1.74 -16.86 -8.79
N LEU A 191 1.31 -17.55 -7.73
CA LEU A 191 1.06 -16.94 -6.43
C LEU A 191 2.35 -16.34 -5.81
N SER A 192 3.49 -17.02 -5.94
CA SER A 192 4.78 -16.58 -5.38
C SER A 192 5.38 -15.35 -6.08
N VAL A 193 4.98 -15.07 -7.32
CA VAL A 193 5.42 -13.89 -8.07
C VAL A 193 4.77 -12.62 -7.51
N ASN A 194 3.56 -12.71 -6.97
CA ASN A 194 2.81 -11.57 -6.46
C ASN A 194 3.59 -10.76 -5.40
N PRO A 195 4.05 -11.33 -4.27
CA PRO A 195 4.74 -10.56 -3.24
C PRO A 195 6.06 -9.95 -3.71
N VAL A 196 6.73 -10.57 -4.69
CA VAL A 196 7.94 -10.02 -5.30
C VAL A 196 7.63 -8.76 -6.10
N LEU A 197 6.61 -8.81 -6.96
CA LEU A 197 6.21 -7.65 -7.78
C LEU A 197 5.63 -6.52 -6.94
N ILE A 198 4.84 -6.82 -5.92
CA ILE A 198 4.34 -5.80 -4.97
C ILE A 198 5.52 -5.14 -4.24
N ALA A 199 6.51 -5.92 -3.78
CA ALA A 199 7.70 -5.34 -3.14
C ALA A 199 8.49 -4.42 -4.09
N VAL A 200 8.59 -4.77 -5.37
CA VAL A 200 9.20 -3.91 -6.40
C VAL A 200 8.37 -2.64 -6.59
N PHE A 201 7.04 -2.77 -6.66
CA PHE A 201 6.12 -1.63 -6.74
C PHE A 201 6.33 -0.68 -5.55
N ASP A 202 6.30 -1.19 -4.31
CA ASP A 202 6.43 -0.42 -3.08
C ASP A 202 7.70 0.45 -3.09
N LEU A 203 8.81 -0.14 -3.50
CA LEU A 203 10.09 0.56 -3.54
C LEU A 203 10.19 1.58 -4.66
N ILE A 204 9.70 1.24 -5.86
CA ILE A 204 9.69 2.15 -7.01
C ILE A 204 8.75 3.31 -6.74
N PHE A 205 7.54 3.02 -6.24
CA PHE A 205 6.55 4.05 -5.90
C PHE A 205 7.11 5.00 -4.83
N THR A 206 7.64 4.47 -3.72
CA THR A 206 8.26 5.28 -2.66
C THR A 206 9.37 6.18 -3.22
N LYS A 207 10.24 5.63 -4.08
CA LYS A 207 11.33 6.42 -4.68
C LYS A 207 10.81 7.51 -5.61
N TRP A 208 9.86 7.21 -6.46
CA TRP A 208 9.39 8.16 -7.47
C TRP A 208 8.43 9.19 -6.90
N SER A 209 7.52 8.80 -6.00
CA SER A 209 6.64 9.75 -5.32
C SER A 209 7.43 10.78 -4.50
N ASN A 210 8.48 10.37 -3.80
CA ASN A 210 9.33 11.30 -3.04
C ASN A 210 10.08 12.34 -3.92
N ILE A 211 10.21 12.09 -5.22
CA ILE A 211 10.82 13.03 -6.15
C ILE A 211 9.80 14.07 -6.63
N ILE A 212 8.58 13.64 -6.97
CA ILE A 212 7.61 14.47 -7.69
C ILE A 212 6.42 14.94 -6.85
N CYS A 213 6.11 14.25 -5.75
CA CYS A 213 4.98 14.58 -4.88
C CYS A 213 5.49 15.36 -3.66
N GLN A 214 5.05 16.59 -3.54
CA GLN A 214 5.36 17.43 -2.39
C GLN A 214 4.22 17.42 -1.35
N ASP A 215 2.99 17.28 -1.82
CA ASP A 215 1.76 17.31 -1.04
C ASP A 215 0.88 16.08 -1.30
N VAL A 216 -0.14 15.91 -0.45
CA VAL A 216 -1.15 14.85 -0.59
C VAL A 216 -1.89 14.94 -1.93
N GLU A 217 -2.15 16.16 -2.41
CA GLU A 217 -2.81 16.40 -3.70
C GLU A 217 -1.99 15.88 -4.87
N ASP A 218 -0.66 15.95 -4.79
CA ASP A 218 0.22 15.44 -5.84
C ASP A 218 0.15 13.92 -5.91
N ILE A 219 0.07 13.23 -4.74
CA ILE A 219 -0.10 11.77 -4.67
C ILE A 219 -1.45 11.37 -5.24
N MET A 220 -2.53 12.09 -4.89
CA MET A 220 -3.86 11.84 -5.46
C MET A 220 -3.90 12.04 -6.98
N CYS A 221 -3.18 13.05 -7.50
CA CYS A 221 -3.05 13.26 -8.94
C CYS A 221 -2.28 12.11 -9.61
N LEU A 222 -1.16 11.67 -9.02
CA LEU A 222 -0.38 10.53 -9.52
C LEU A 222 -1.25 9.27 -9.62
N MET A 223 -1.99 8.97 -8.56
CA MET A 223 -2.91 7.82 -8.53
C MET A 223 -4.05 7.97 -9.54
N GLY A 224 -4.59 9.18 -9.70
CA GLY A 224 -5.59 9.47 -10.72
C GLY A 224 -5.07 9.20 -12.14
N PHE A 225 -3.80 9.55 -12.43
CA PHE A 225 -3.14 9.20 -13.68
C PHE A 225 -2.91 7.69 -13.84
N MET A 226 -2.60 6.98 -12.76
CA MET A 226 -2.53 5.50 -12.79
C MET A 226 -3.88 4.92 -13.16
N GLY A 227 -4.99 5.41 -12.59
CA GLY A 227 -6.33 5.00 -12.97
C GLY A 227 -6.65 5.25 -14.46
N ILE A 228 -6.23 6.40 -15.01
CA ILE A 228 -6.36 6.67 -16.46
C ILE A 228 -5.51 5.68 -17.28
N ALA A 229 -4.27 5.41 -16.84
CA ALA A 229 -3.41 4.44 -17.49
C ALA A 229 -4.03 3.03 -17.47
N CYS A 230 -4.67 2.62 -16.36
CA CYS A 230 -5.45 1.39 -16.30
C CYS A 230 -6.55 1.34 -17.35
N CYS A 231 -7.38 2.38 -17.43
CA CYS A 231 -8.46 2.46 -18.42
C CYS A 231 -7.96 2.26 -19.86
N ILE A 232 -6.78 2.80 -20.18
CA ILE A 232 -6.25 2.79 -21.55
C ILE A 232 -5.48 1.51 -21.85
N THR A 233 -4.73 0.98 -20.90
CA THR A 233 -3.74 -0.07 -21.16
C THR A 233 -4.09 -1.45 -20.58
N CYS A 234 -4.92 -1.51 -19.54
CA CYS A 234 -5.24 -2.77 -18.84
C CYS A 234 -6.55 -3.43 -19.29
N TRP A 235 -7.37 -2.76 -20.13
CA TRP A 235 -8.63 -3.33 -20.63
C TRP A 235 -8.49 -4.71 -21.34
N PRO A 236 -7.33 -5.05 -21.98
CA PRO A 236 -7.21 -6.38 -22.60
C PRO A 236 -7.25 -7.53 -21.57
N ALA A 237 -6.99 -7.23 -20.29
CA ALA A 237 -7.13 -8.24 -19.24
C ALA A 237 -8.57 -8.76 -19.09
N LEU A 238 -9.56 -7.93 -19.43
CA LEU A 238 -10.97 -8.33 -19.46
C LEU A 238 -11.30 -9.40 -20.50
N LEU A 239 -10.39 -9.64 -21.48
CA LEU A 239 -10.53 -10.69 -22.49
C LEU A 239 -9.98 -12.03 -22.02
N ILE A 240 -9.32 -12.08 -20.87
CA ILE A 240 -8.74 -13.31 -20.31
C ILE A 240 -9.82 -14.19 -19.71
N ASP A 241 -10.88 -13.57 -19.17
CA ASP A 241 -12.02 -14.28 -18.64
C ASP A 241 -13.01 -14.59 -19.77
N ASP A 242 -13.37 -15.86 -19.93
CA ASP A 242 -14.37 -16.31 -20.92
C ASP A 242 -15.81 -15.89 -20.55
N SER A 243 -16.00 -15.25 -19.39
CA SER A 243 -17.28 -14.69 -18.99
C SER A 243 -17.68 -13.53 -19.90
N GLU A 244 -18.92 -13.49 -20.36
CA GLU A 244 -19.43 -12.30 -21.03
C GLU A 244 -19.32 -11.09 -20.09
N PHE A 245 -18.49 -10.10 -20.45
CA PHE A 245 -18.33 -8.87 -19.70
C PHE A 245 -19.68 -8.18 -19.54
N GLN A 246 -20.31 -8.35 -18.37
CA GLN A 246 -21.57 -7.72 -18.01
C GLN A 246 -21.39 -6.90 -16.75
N LEU A 247 -21.29 -5.59 -16.89
CA LEU A 247 -21.33 -4.70 -15.74
C LEU A 247 -22.72 -4.74 -15.12
N PRO A 248 -22.87 -5.24 -13.87
CA PRO A 248 -24.15 -5.30 -13.21
C PRO A 248 -24.69 -3.88 -12.95
N TRP A 249 -26.00 -3.72 -13.06
CA TRP A 249 -26.62 -2.43 -12.76
C TRP A 249 -26.40 -2.06 -11.28
N PRO A 250 -26.04 -0.79 -10.94
CA PRO A 250 -25.71 -0.40 -9.56
C PRO A 250 -26.80 -0.65 -8.51
N ARG A 251 -28.05 -0.77 -8.93
CA ARG A 251 -29.18 -1.06 -8.02
C ARG A 251 -29.37 -2.55 -7.74
N THR A 252 -28.66 -3.42 -8.42
CA THR A 252 -28.64 -4.85 -8.11
C THR A 252 -27.67 -5.14 -6.98
N MET A 253 -27.86 -6.25 -6.25
CA MET A 253 -26.93 -6.65 -5.19
C MET A 253 -25.51 -6.82 -5.72
N ASN A 254 -25.34 -7.45 -6.88
CA ASN A 254 -24.05 -7.64 -7.53
C ASN A 254 -23.39 -6.30 -7.91
N GLY A 255 -24.18 -5.35 -8.42
CA GLY A 255 -23.70 -4.00 -8.71
C GLY A 255 -23.29 -3.26 -7.46
N PHE A 256 -24.11 -3.32 -6.40
CA PHE A 256 -23.75 -2.71 -5.11
C PHE A 256 -22.45 -3.29 -4.55
N LEU A 257 -22.25 -4.59 -4.59
CA LEU A 257 -21.02 -5.24 -4.13
C LEU A 257 -19.82 -4.82 -4.99
N LEU A 258 -19.94 -4.84 -6.32
CA LEU A 258 -18.85 -4.46 -7.22
C LEU A 258 -18.42 -2.99 -7.04
N TYR A 259 -19.35 -2.06 -7.10
CA TYR A 259 -19.06 -0.62 -6.98
C TYR A 259 -18.67 -0.24 -5.55
N GLY A 260 -19.32 -0.83 -4.54
CA GLY A 260 -18.96 -0.65 -3.14
C GLY A 260 -17.54 -1.15 -2.86
N ASN A 261 -17.18 -2.32 -3.37
CA ASN A 261 -15.82 -2.84 -3.29
C ASN A 261 -14.80 -1.87 -3.91
N SER A 262 -15.12 -1.28 -5.07
CA SER A 262 -14.24 -0.32 -5.74
C SER A 262 -14.03 0.97 -4.94
N VAL A 263 -15.04 1.44 -4.17
CA VAL A 263 -14.88 2.56 -3.24
C VAL A 263 -13.89 2.22 -2.13
N PHE A 264 -14.06 1.07 -1.47
CA PHE A 264 -13.14 0.63 -0.42
C PHE A 264 -11.74 0.34 -0.96
N ALA A 265 -11.64 -0.22 -2.18
CA ALA A 265 -10.37 -0.41 -2.87
C ALA A 265 -9.66 0.92 -3.13
N THR A 266 -10.38 1.95 -3.55
CA THR A 266 -9.82 3.29 -3.75
C THR A 266 -9.31 3.89 -2.43
N CYS A 267 -10.07 3.76 -1.34
CA CYS A 267 -9.65 4.20 -0.02
C CYS A 267 -8.43 3.41 0.49
N PHE A 268 -8.42 2.09 0.30
CA PHE A 268 -7.29 1.22 0.61
C PHE A 268 -6.03 1.66 -0.15
N ASN A 269 -6.11 1.75 -1.48
CA ASN A 269 -4.99 2.13 -2.33
C ASN A 269 -4.46 3.52 -2.00
N PHE A 270 -5.35 4.48 -1.74
CA PHE A 270 -4.95 5.82 -1.33
C PHE A 270 -4.19 5.79 0.00
N SER A 271 -4.73 5.12 1.03
CA SER A 271 -4.08 5.02 2.34
C SER A 271 -2.74 4.30 2.25
N PHE A 272 -2.66 3.25 1.42
CA PHE A 272 -1.45 2.49 1.16
C PHE A 272 -0.38 3.34 0.48
N MET A 273 -0.68 3.96 -0.66
CA MET A 273 0.29 4.74 -1.43
C MET A 273 0.70 6.03 -0.73
N PHE A 274 -0.24 6.69 -0.04
CA PHE A 274 0.11 7.84 0.80
C PHE A 274 1.00 7.42 1.97
N GLY A 275 0.72 6.28 2.59
CA GLY A 275 1.57 5.68 3.62
C GLY A 275 2.97 5.34 3.10
N LEU A 276 3.10 4.76 1.90
CA LEU A 276 4.39 4.49 1.24
C LEU A 276 5.22 5.77 1.07
N SER A 277 4.59 6.85 0.63
CA SER A 277 5.27 8.13 0.45
C SER A 277 5.65 8.78 1.78
N LEU A 278 4.85 8.62 2.83
CA LEU A 278 5.05 9.26 4.13
C LEU A 278 6.05 8.50 5.02
N MET A 279 5.90 7.18 5.12
CA MET A 279 6.60 6.31 6.08
C MET A 279 7.61 5.38 5.41
N GLY A 280 7.51 5.22 4.09
CA GLY A 280 8.33 4.31 3.31
C GLY A 280 7.82 2.88 3.24
N ALA A 281 8.39 2.12 2.28
CA ALA A 281 7.91 0.80 1.91
C ALA A 281 7.93 -0.22 3.05
N LEU A 282 8.99 -0.26 3.86
CA LEU A 282 9.14 -1.26 4.92
C LEU A 282 8.07 -1.12 6.01
N PHE A 283 7.77 0.11 6.45
CA PHE A 283 6.76 0.34 7.49
C PHE A 283 5.37 -0.10 7.03
N ILE A 284 5.00 0.28 5.83
CA ILE A 284 3.68 -0.05 5.26
C ILE A 284 3.55 -1.54 4.99
N SER A 285 4.59 -2.18 4.43
CA SER A 285 4.56 -3.63 4.15
C SER A 285 4.48 -4.47 5.45
N VAL A 286 5.20 -4.08 6.51
CA VAL A 286 5.08 -4.74 7.82
C VAL A 286 3.72 -4.43 8.46
N GLY A 287 3.21 -3.19 8.30
CA GLY A 287 1.87 -2.81 8.75
C GLY A 287 0.77 -3.63 8.09
N SER A 288 0.92 -3.96 6.81
CA SER A 288 -0.07 -4.79 6.06
C SER A 288 -0.18 -6.20 6.62
N VAL A 289 0.86 -6.75 7.28
CA VAL A 289 0.81 -8.09 7.91
C VAL A 289 -0.21 -8.14 9.06
N LEU A 290 -0.56 -6.99 9.67
CA LEU A 290 -1.62 -6.90 10.68
C LEU A 290 -3.01 -7.27 10.12
N GLN A 291 -3.14 -7.45 8.80
CA GLN A 291 -4.35 -8.01 8.19
C GLN A 291 -4.70 -9.40 8.75
N LEU A 292 -3.70 -10.25 9.02
CA LEU A 292 -3.94 -11.59 9.58
C LEU A 292 -4.57 -11.55 10.97
N PRO A 293 -4.04 -10.83 11.97
CA PRO A 293 -4.72 -10.64 13.25
C PRO A 293 -6.13 -10.05 13.11
N LEU A 294 -6.33 -9.09 12.21
CA LEU A 294 -7.64 -8.48 11.99
C LEU A 294 -8.63 -9.49 11.40
N SER A 295 -8.21 -10.29 10.42
CA SER A 295 -9.02 -11.36 9.84
C SER A 295 -9.40 -12.41 10.89
N ALA A 296 -8.43 -12.86 11.71
CA ALA A 296 -8.68 -13.81 12.79
C ALA A 296 -9.72 -13.28 13.81
N ILE A 297 -9.65 -12.00 14.16
CA ILE A 297 -10.64 -11.34 15.01
C ILE A 297 -12.02 -11.32 14.33
N THR A 298 -12.08 -11.02 13.04
CA THR A 298 -13.32 -11.00 12.27
C THR A 298 -13.95 -12.40 12.25
N ASP A 299 -13.18 -13.44 12.00
CA ASP A 299 -13.66 -14.82 11.97
C ASP A 299 -14.20 -15.26 13.34
N LEU A 300 -13.54 -14.85 14.42
CA LEU A 300 -14.02 -15.14 15.78
C LEU A 300 -15.37 -14.47 16.09
N PHE A 301 -15.50 -13.14 15.77
CA PHE A 301 -16.67 -12.37 16.18
C PHE A 301 -17.87 -12.51 15.24
N PHE A 302 -17.66 -12.61 13.93
CA PHE A 302 -18.73 -12.65 12.94
C PHE A 302 -19.13 -14.06 12.53
N TYR A 303 -18.15 -15.00 12.54
CA TYR A 303 -18.39 -16.38 12.11
C TYR A 303 -18.36 -17.39 13.25
N ASN A 304 -18.10 -16.93 14.50
CA ASN A 304 -17.96 -17.78 15.70
C ASN A 304 -16.95 -18.93 15.50
N GLN A 305 -15.92 -18.72 14.69
CA GLN A 305 -14.87 -19.71 14.49
C GLN A 305 -13.88 -19.64 15.66
N PRO A 306 -13.63 -20.75 16.41
CA PRO A 306 -12.66 -20.73 17.49
C PRO A 306 -11.25 -20.56 16.91
N LEU A 307 -10.47 -19.66 17.53
CA LEU A 307 -9.08 -19.48 17.14
C LEU A 307 -8.22 -20.66 17.63
N ASP A 308 -7.46 -21.24 16.68
CA ASP A 308 -6.44 -22.23 17.05
C ASP A 308 -5.31 -21.54 17.86
N PRO A 309 -4.70 -22.24 18.87
CA PRO A 309 -3.59 -21.67 19.63
C PRO A 309 -2.43 -21.16 18.77
N ASN A 310 -2.09 -21.83 17.67
CA ASN A 310 -1.03 -21.39 16.75
C ASN A 310 -1.38 -20.06 16.10
N THR A 311 -2.64 -19.87 15.70
CA THR A 311 -3.14 -18.60 15.17
C THR A 311 -3.01 -17.47 16.19
N VAL A 312 -3.35 -17.72 17.46
CA VAL A 312 -3.20 -16.73 18.54
C VAL A 312 -1.74 -16.35 18.73
N PHE A 313 -0.83 -17.32 18.84
CA PHE A 313 0.61 -17.04 18.97
C PHE A 313 1.15 -16.34 17.74
N GLY A 314 0.75 -16.77 16.55
CA GLY A 314 1.13 -16.11 15.28
C GLY A 314 0.74 -14.64 15.25
N CYS A 315 -0.49 -14.31 15.64
CA CYS A 315 -0.96 -12.92 15.75
C CYS A 315 -0.13 -12.10 16.76
N LEU A 316 0.25 -12.67 17.89
CA LEU A 316 1.09 -11.98 18.88
C LEU A 316 2.49 -11.67 18.31
N PHE A 317 3.11 -12.60 17.57
CA PHE A 317 4.40 -12.36 16.92
C PHE A 317 4.31 -11.26 15.84
N ILE A 318 3.23 -11.23 15.05
CA ILE A 318 2.98 -10.19 14.03
C ILE A 318 2.84 -8.82 14.71
N ILE A 319 1.97 -8.70 15.70
CA ILE A 319 1.76 -7.44 16.43
C ILE A 319 3.06 -6.99 17.11
N GLY A 320 3.79 -7.90 17.74
CA GLY A 320 5.08 -7.62 18.36
C GLY A 320 6.10 -7.09 17.36
N GLY A 321 6.22 -7.72 16.19
CA GLY A 321 7.10 -7.26 15.11
C GLY A 321 6.76 -5.83 14.62
N PHE A 322 5.48 -5.53 14.43
CA PHE A 322 5.04 -4.18 14.04
C PHE A 322 5.34 -3.13 15.11
N VAL A 323 5.07 -3.44 16.37
CA VAL A 323 5.36 -2.55 17.51
C VAL A 323 6.86 -2.25 17.59
N VAL A 324 7.71 -3.28 17.49
CA VAL A 324 9.18 -3.10 17.49
C VAL A 324 9.62 -2.18 16.34
N LEU A 325 9.09 -2.37 15.13
CA LEU A 325 9.42 -1.51 13.99
C LEU A 325 8.98 -0.05 14.23
N THR A 326 7.80 0.16 14.79
CA THR A 326 7.27 1.50 15.11
C THR A 326 8.18 2.25 16.08
N PHE A 327 8.65 1.59 17.17
CA PHE A 327 9.59 2.17 18.12
C PHE A 327 10.94 2.54 17.50
N ILE A 328 11.41 1.77 16.51
CA ILE A 328 12.68 2.08 15.83
C ILE A 328 12.56 3.36 15.02
N ILE A 329 11.45 3.54 14.31
CA ILE A 329 11.22 4.72 13.49
C ILE A 329 11.16 5.96 14.38
N GLU A 330 10.41 5.89 15.49
CA GLU A 330 10.33 6.98 16.46
C GLU A 330 11.71 7.41 17.00
N ASN A 331 12.54 6.43 17.40
CA ASN A 331 13.88 6.71 17.94
C ASN A 331 14.85 7.27 16.88
N ASN A 332 14.74 6.85 15.62
CA ASN A 332 15.60 7.35 14.55
C ASN A 332 15.25 8.81 14.18
N GLU A 333 13.97 9.17 14.17
CA GLU A 333 13.52 10.55 13.90
C GLU A 333 13.97 11.50 15.01
N THR A 334 13.78 11.14 16.28
CA THR A 334 14.23 11.94 17.44
C THR A 334 15.73 12.22 17.42
N THR A 335 16.53 11.23 17.00
CA THR A 335 17.98 11.36 16.89
C THR A 335 18.40 12.27 15.72
N THR A 336 17.60 12.34 14.67
CA THR A 336 17.86 13.18 13.50
C THR A 336 17.50 14.63 13.77
N GLU A 337 16.39 14.89 14.46
CA GLU A 337 15.98 16.23 14.91
C GLU A 337 17.01 16.85 15.87
N GLN A 338 17.48 16.09 16.87
CA GLN A 338 18.52 16.54 17.80
C GLN A 338 19.86 16.87 17.14
N LYS A 339 20.18 16.32 15.97
CA LYS A 339 21.40 16.65 15.22
C LYS A 339 21.24 17.87 14.31
N GLN A 340 20.02 18.22 13.92
CA GLN A 340 19.76 19.37 13.06
C GLN A 340 19.61 20.68 13.85
N GLU A 341 19.17 20.62 15.11
CA GLU A 341 19.07 21.83 15.95
C GLU A 341 20.42 22.56 16.15
N PRO A 342 21.53 21.91 16.54
CA PRO A 342 22.79 22.63 16.75
C PRO A 342 23.37 23.22 15.45
N VAL A 343 23.14 22.58 14.28
CA VAL A 343 23.61 23.13 12.98
C VAL A 343 22.83 24.39 12.60
N LYS A 344 21.52 24.44 12.83
CA LYS A 344 20.73 25.64 12.58
C LYS A 344 21.04 26.79 13.54
N GLU A 345 21.34 26.49 14.81
CA GLU A 345 21.79 27.52 15.76
C GLU A 345 23.18 28.08 15.41
N GLU A 346 24.11 27.25 14.95
CA GLU A 346 25.41 27.71 14.47
C GLU A 346 25.28 28.55 13.19
N GLU A 347 24.52 28.11 12.20
CA GLU A 347 24.27 28.90 10.99
C GLU A 347 23.59 30.23 11.29
N MET A 348 22.58 30.25 12.17
CA MET A 348 21.91 31.49 12.58
C MET A 348 22.85 32.41 13.35
N THR A 349 23.75 31.87 14.17
CA THR A 349 24.76 32.62 14.90
C THR A 349 25.84 33.20 13.97
N ILE A 350 26.18 32.51 12.89
CA ILE A 350 27.11 33.01 11.88
C ILE A 350 26.47 34.11 11.05
N LEU A 351 25.20 33.97 10.62
CA LEU A 351 24.46 34.99 9.88
C LEU A 351 24.28 36.27 10.70
N LEU A 352 23.95 36.15 11.98
CA LEU A 352 23.83 37.28 12.88
C LEU A 352 25.18 38.01 13.13
N LYS A 353 26.31 37.28 13.10
CA LYS A 353 27.65 37.91 13.20
C LYS A 353 28.04 38.62 11.91
N GLU A 354 27.69 38.09 10.74
CA GLU A 354 27.94 38.76 9.45
C GLU A 354 27.11 40.02 9.32
N GLU A 355 25.82 40.03 9.74
CA GLU A 355 24.96 41.20 9.70
C GLU A 355 25.44 42.33 10.63
N ILE A 356 26.08 41.99 11.76
CA ILE A 356 26.65 43.00 12.71
C ILE A 356 27.96 43.59 12.16
N ILE A 357 28.71 42.83 11.31
CA ILE A 357 29.98 43.32 10.75
C ILE A 357 29.73 44.25 9.55
N ASP A 358 28.64 44.08 8.81
CA ASP A 358 28.29 44.95 7.67
C ASP A 358 27.65 46.31 8.12
N ASP A 359 27.21 46.41 9.38
CA ASP A 359 26.67 47.65 9.96
C ASP A 359 27.69 48.50 10.72
N ILE A 360 29.00 48.15 10.74
CA ILE A 360 30.13 48.89 11.32
C ILE A 360 31.07 49.39 10.21
#